data_82032f55810e75e97172a77784fabfd7
#
_entry.id   82032f55810e75e97172a77784fabfd7
#
_cell.length_a   1.000
_cell.length_b   1.000
_cell.length_c   1.000
_cell.angle_alpha   90.00
_cell.angle_beta   90.00
_cell.angle_gamma   90.00
#
_symmetry.space_group_name_H-M   'P 1'
#
loop_
_entity.id
_entity.type
_entity.pdbx_description
1 polymer ?
#
loop_
_entity_poly.entity_id
_entity_poly.type
_entity_poly.pdbx_seq_one_letter_code
_entity_poly.pdbx_strand_id
1 'polypeptide(L)'
;MAARCGSGRGFGAAWYDRGAASLRSEVAVSGDFFDSGLSRDVWQKYPPRTVHQFLPLDAGRYVRRFLDHWRPDLALWSERDIWPGLVTQAARRGIPQALINVRMNAGSFQRKRKVRALYRTVYRNFVLISAQDDVTAVALTKLDAQQDIRIDGSLKPHSPPLCVTATDLAILRDSLAGKAVWVAASCHPEDEAIALAAQRQLLRKVPDAMLVLAPRYPRRGGQILMELSGFHVKVRSRGELPDADTEVFVADSFAEMGLWYALSGFALIGGTFSDVEGHNPWEALQLDCGVMHGPRYGNFTSDYDALIEAQACFPVYNAEDIVDTITTQSSRGLDGYRHLQRDQNAALSDLAERLVGMIKP
;
A
#
# COMPACT_ATOMS: atom_id res chain seq x y z
N MET A 1 -0.40 11.17 -11.91
CA MET A 1 -0.74 10.43 -10.69
C MET A 1 0.29 9.33 -10.54
N ALA A 2 1.16 9.41 -9.56
CA ALA A 2 2.23 8.43 -9.39
C ALA A 2 1.70 7.22 -8.64
N ALA A 3 1.66 6.09 -9.28
CA ALA A 3 1.29 4.84 -8.66
C ALA A 3 2.53 4.01 -8.33
N ARG A 4 2.53 3.36 -7.19
CA ARG A 4 3.55 2.43 -6.74
C ARG A 4 3.30 1.01 -7.19
N CYS A 5 4.38 0.32 -7.52
CA CYS A 5 4.46 -1.13 -7.41
C CYS A 5 5.61 -1.46 -6.45
N GLY A 6 5.31 -2.08 -5.32
CA GLY A 6 6.29 -2.59 -4.37
C GLY A 6 6.18 -2.01 -2.97
N SER A 7 6.03 -2.89 -2.01
CA SER A 7 6.17 -2.78 -0.54
C SER A 7 6.05 -1.39 0.11
N GLY A 8 4.89 -1.09 0.58
CA GLY A 8 4.54 -0.37 1.80
C GLY A 8 5.41 0.73 2.38
N ARG A 9 6.07 1.60 1.65
CA ARG A 9 6.69 2.81 2.20
C ARG A 9 6.52 3.99 1.25
N GLY A 10 5.88 5.01 1.78
CA GLY A 10 5.81 6.42 1.38
C GLY A 10 5.71 6.74 -0.11
N PHE A 11 4.65 7.39 -0.50
CA PHE A 11 4.62 8.13 -1.74
C PHE A 11 5.62 9.28 -1.63
N GLY A 12 6.46 9.49 -2.65
CA GLY A 12 7.34 10.64 -2.74
C GLY A 12 6.60 11.91 -3.21
N ALA A 13 7.28 13.03 -3.22
CA ALA A 13 6.76 14.25 -3.82
C ALA A 13 6.68 14.11 -5.35
N ALA A 14 5.56 14.50 -5.95
CA ALA A 14 5.39 14.61 -7.40
C ALA A 14 5.50 16.08 -7.83
N TRP A 15 6.17 16.33 -8.95
CA TRP A 15 6.37 17.65 -9.52
C TRP A 15 5.83 17.68 -10.95
N TYR A 16 5.20 18.80 -11.30
CA TYR A 16 4.58 18.98 -12.59
C TYR A 16 5.24 20.16 -13.32
N ASP A 17 5.69 19.96 -14.56
CA ASP A 17 6.39 20.97 -15.36
C ASP A 17 5.66 21.26 -16.70
N ARG A 18 5.67 22.53 -17.11
CA ARG A 18 5.03 23.06 -18.33
C ARG A 18 5.87 23.03 -19.60
N GLY A 19 7.09 22.56 -19.59
CA GLY A 19 8.04 22.70 -20.71
C GLY A 19 7.57 22.17 -22.07
N ALA A 20 7.15 23.10 -22.95
CA ALA A 20 6.77 22.99 -24.36
C ALA A 20 5.31 22.66 -24.69
N ALA A 21 4.78 23.38 -25.68
CA ALA A 21 3.39 23.53 -26.12
C ALA A 21 2.71 22.25 -26.62
N SER A 22 2.65 21.24 -25.86
CA SER A 22 1.68 20.14 -25.92
C SER A 22 2.11 19.02 -24.98
N LEU A 23 1.46 18.92 -23.82
CA LEU A 23 1.57 17.80 -22.89
C LEU A 23 2.91 17.69 -22.11
N ARG A 24 2.88 17.86 -20.92
CA ARG A 24 3.70 18.15 -19.78
C ARG A 24 4.38 16.93 -19.16
N SER A 25 5.61 17.07 -18.74
CA SER A 25 6.37 16.01 -18.06
C SER A 25 5.92 15.90 -16.62
N GLU A 26 5.46 14.74 -16.19
CA GLU A 26 5.26 14.42 -14.77
C GLU A 26 6.59 13.97 -14.20
N VAL A 27 7.07 14.63 -13.15
CA VAL A 27 8.25 14.20 -12.42
C VAL A 27 7.78 13.54 -11.12
N ALA A 28 7.86 12.24 -11.04
CA ALA A 28 7.65 11.52 -9.80
C ALA A 28 8.98 11.42 -9.05
N VAL A 29 9.02 11.95 -7.83
CA VAL A 29 10.21 11.92 -7.01
C VAL A 29 9.96 11.04 -5.80
N SER A 30 10.78 10.01 -5.58
CA SER A 30 10.73 9.13 -4.42
C SER A 30 11.69 9.64 -3.35
N GLY A 31 11.20 9.80 -2.11
CA GLY A 31 11.99 10.29 -0.96
C GLY A 31 12.90 9.25 -0.30
N ASP A 32 12.82 7.98 -0.64
CA ASP A 32 13.59 6.92 0.01
C ASP A 32 15.00 6.79 -0.58
N PHE A 33 15.99 7.31 0.14
CA PHE A 33 17.42 7.23 -0.18
C PHE A 33 17.99 5.80 -0.19
N PHE A 34 17.25 4.80 0.32
CA PHE A 34 17.76 3.45 0.57
C PHE A 34 17.12 2.34 -0.24
N ASP A 35 16.17 2.65 -1.13
CA ASP A 35 15.57 1.62 -1.97
C ASP A 35 16.24 1.54 -3.36
N SER A 36 17.49 1.05 -3.36
CA SER A 36 18.23 0.71 -4.58
C SER A 36 17.68 -0.53 -5.32
N GLY A 37 16.61 -1.13 -4.78
CA GLY A 37 16.00 -2.37 -5.27
C GLY A 37 14.80 -2.19 -6.18
N LEU A 38 14.39 -0.95 -6.48
CA LEU A 38 13.35 -0.71 -7.49
C LEU A 38 13.93 -0.99 -8.87
N SER A 39 13.61 -2.16 -9.42
CA SER A 39 14.02 -2.55 -10.75
C SER A 39 13.50 -1.56 -11.82
N ARG A 40 14.21 -1.42 -12.94
CA ARG A 40 13.78 -0.62 -14.11
C ARG A 40 12.35 -0.94 -14.54
N ASP A 41 11.89 -2.15 -14.31
CA ASP A 41 10.57 -2.65 -14.69
C ASP A 41 9.42 -1.97 -13.94
N VAL A 42 9.66 -1.46 -12.73
CA VAL A 42 8.67 -0.67 -11.97
C VAL A 42 8.36 0.63 -12.70
N TRP A 43 9.35 1.24 -13.35
CA TRP A 43 9.22 2.54 -14.03
C TRP A 43 8.52 2.47 -15.39
N GLN A 44 8.49 1.29 -16.03
CA GLN A 44 7.76 1.08 -17.29
C GLN A 44 6.24 1.21 -17.15
N LYS A 45 5.73 1.17 -15.90
CA LYS A 45 4.30 1.27 -15.58
C LYS A 45 3.81 2.70 -15.38
N TYR A 46 4.70 3.68 -15.32
CA TYR A 46 4.33 5.07 -15.20
C TYR A 46 3.91 5.64 -16.56
N PRO A 47 3.05 6.68 -16.57
CA PRO A 47 2.67 7.36 -17.80
C PRO A 47 3.91 7.75 -18.62
N PRO A 48 3.87 7.64 -19.94
CA PRO A 48 4.93 8.16 -20.80
C PRO A 48 5.17 9.64 -20.45
N ARG A 49 6.43 10.03 -20.29
CA ARG A 49 6.90 11.34 -19.83
C ARG A 49 7.06 11.47 -18.30
N THR A 50 7.06 10.38 -17.55
CA THR A 50 7.45 10.40 -16.14
C THR A 50 8.96 10.24 -16.02
N VAL A 51 9.59 11.10 -15.22
CA VAL A 51 11.01 11.02 -14.89
C VAL A 51 11.15 10.70 -13.41
N HIS A 52 11.88 9.63 -13.09
CA HIS A 52 12.26 9.34 -11.73
C HIS A 52 13.54 10.09 -11.36
N GLN A 53 13.46 10.82 -10.24
CA GLN A 53 14.59 11.55 -9.69
C GLN A 53 14.54 11.49 -8.17
N PHE A 54 15.65 11.15 -7.53
CA PHE A 54 15.75 11.27 -6.07
C PHE A 54 15.68 12.73 -5.64
N LEU A 55 15.00 12.98 -4.51
CA LEU A 55 15.02 14.30 -3.89
C LEU A 55 16.46 14.69 -3.51
N PRO A 56 16.82 15.98 -3.64
CA PRO A 56 18.11 16.45 -3.19
C PRO A 56 18.18 16.41 -1.65
N LEU A 57 19.38 16.44 -1.09
CA LEU A 57 19.54 16.73 0.34
C LEU A 57 18.82 18.03 0.69
N ASP A 58 18.08 18.07 1.82
CA ASP A 58 17.31 19.24 2.25
C ASP A 58 18.19 20.36 2.79
N ALA A 59 19.21 20.72 2.01
CA ALA A 59 20.15 21.80 2.30
C ALA A 59 20.09 22.86 1.18
N GLY A 60 20.10 24.11 1.57
CA GLY A 60 19.71 25.24 0.73
C GLY A 60 20.35 25.30 -0.67
N ARG A 61 21.63 24.90 -0.83
CA ARG A 61 22.30 24.90 -2.15
C ARG A 61 21.77 23.80 -3.10
N TYR A 62 21.48 22.63 -2.55
CA TYR A 62 20.99 21.51 -3.36
C TYR A 62 19.53 21.68 -3.74
N VAL A 63 18.72 22.15 -2.80
CA VAL A 63 17.31 22.50 -3.03
C VAL A 63 17.17 23.59 -4.09
N ARG A 64 17.99 24.66 -4.01
CA ARG A 64 17.97 25.73 -5.03
C ARG A 64 18.28 25.16 -6.41
N ARG A 65 19.38 24.41 -6.55
CA ARG A 65 19.78 23.82 -7.83
C ARG A 65 18.70 22.90 -8.40
N PHE A 66 18.07 22.12 -7.55
CA PHE A 66 16.96 21.23 -7.94
C PHE A 66 15.78 22.01 -8.49
N LEU A 67 15.30 23.03 -7.74
CA LEU A 67 14.17 23.84 -8.16
C LEU A 67 14.47 24.73 -9.37
N ASP A 68 15.72 25.17 -9.54
CA ASP A 68 16.15 25.97 -10.70
C ASP A 68 16.20 25.10 -11.98
N HIS A 69 16.49 23.81 -11.82
CA HIS A 69 16.52 22.83 -12.93
C HIS A 69 15.10 22.44 -13.35
N TRP A 70 14.28 21.96 -12.39
CA TRP A 70 12.97 21.39 -12.69
C TRP A 70 11.86 22.43 -12.90
N ARG A 71 11.91 23.57 -12.23
CA ARG A 71 10.94 24.68 -12.32
C ARG A 71 9.48 24.20 -12.32
N PRO A 72 9.04 23.41 -11.33
CA PRO A 72 7.72 22.79 -11.36
C PRO A 72 6.60 23.82 -11.26
N ASP A 73 5.49 23.58 -11.95
CA ASP A 73 4.25 24.38 -11.87
C ASP A 73 3.41 24.03 -10.65
N LEU A 74 3.56 22.82 -10.10
CA LEU A 74 2.86 22.31 -8.94
C LEU A 74 3.72 21.28 -8.21
N ALA A 75 3.71 21.32 -6.88
CA ALA A 75 4.34 20.30 -6.04
C ALA A 75 3.27 19.53 -5.26
N LEU A 76 3.25 18.20 -5.43
CA LEU A 76 2.39 17.29 -4.68
C LEU A 76 3.22 16.48 -3.69
N TRP A 77 2.87 16.62 -2.42
CA TRP A 77 3.47 15.89 -1.32
C TRP A 77 2.50 14.82 -0.85
N SER A 78 2.98 13.62 -0.62
CA SER A 78 2.11 12.51 -0.22
C SER A 78 2.49 11.97 1.15
N GLU A 79 1.45 11.63 1.94
CA GLU A 79 1.54 11.01 3.27
C GLU A 79 2.33 11.86 4.29
N ARG A 80 3.51 11.39 4.71
CA ARG A 80 4.32 11.99 5.78
C ARG A 80 5.67 12.53 5.32
N ASP A 81 5.98 12.38 4.05
CA ASP A 81 7.29 12.72 3.49
C ASP A 81 7.37 14.21 3.16
N ILE A 82 7.55 15.00 4.20
CA ILE A 82 7.67 16.46 4.10
C ILE A 82 9.12 16.85 4.38
N TRP A 83 9.72 17.55 3.44
CA TRP A 83 11.07 18.09 3.51
C TRP A 83 11.00 19.61 3.74
N PRO A 84 11.19 20.10 4.97
CA PRO A 84 10.90 21.50 5.33
C PRO A 84 11.63 22.54 4.50
N GLY A 85 12.89 22.28 4.17
CA GLY A 85 13.69 23.20 3.35
C GLY A 85 13.18 23.27 1.92
N LEU A 86 12.86 22.13 1.31
CA LEU A 86 12.32 22.07 -0.04
C LEU A 86 10.92 22.72 -0.12
N VAL A 87 10.02 22.41 0.83
CA VAL A 87 8.69 23.04 0.94
C VAL A 87 8.82 24.56 1.03
N THR A 88 9.69 25.05 1.92
CA THR A 88 9.88 26.50 2.13
C THR A 88 10.46 27.18 0.90
N GLN A 89 11.43 26.56 0.24
CA GLN A 89 12.06 27.11 -0.97
C GLN A 89 11.13 27.11 -2.18
N ALA A 90 10.28 26.07 -2.32
CA ALA A 90 9.24 26.01 -3.36
C ALA A 90 8.21 27.13 -3.16
N ALA A 91 7.73 27.34 -1.92
CA ALA A 91 6.80 28.42 -1.60
C ALA A 91 7.38 29.81 -1.90
N ARG A 92 8.67 30.04 -1.58
CA ARG A 92 9.36 31.33 -1.90
C ARG A 92 9.45 31.61 -3.39
N ARG A 93 9.34 30.59 -4.24
CA ARG A 93 9.30 30.72 -5.71
C ARG A 93 7.88 30.85 -6.25
N GLY A 94 6.86 30.88 -5.38
CA GLY A 94 5.47 30.93 -5.78
C GLY A 94 4.94 29.63 -6.39
N ILE A 95 5.64 28.51 -6.20
CA ILE A 95 5.20 27.19 -6.65
C ILE A 95 4.05 26.75 -5.73
N PRO A 96 2.82 26.54 -6.26
CA PRO A 96 1.71 26.03 -5.47
C PRO A 96 2.03 24.62 -4.98
N GLN A 97 1.60 24.29 -3.76
CA GLN A 97 1.89 23.01 -3.13
C GLN A 97 0.62 22.43 -2.51
N ALA A 98 0.38 21.13 -2.73
CA ALA A 98 -0.65 20.38 -2.03
C ALA A 98 -0.04 19.21 -1.27
N LEU A 99 -0.57 18.95 -0.07
CA LEU A 99 -0.22 17.79 0.75
C LEU A 99 -1.41 16.84 0.73
N ILE A 100 -1.25 15.68 0.12
CA ILE A 100 -2.34 14.73 -0.14
C ILE A 100 -2.13 13.42 0.62
N ASN A 101 -3.22 12.66 0.82
CA ASN A 101 -3.20 11.35 1.45
C ASN A 101 -2.58 11.36 2.86
N VAL A 102 -2.77 12.45 3.61
CA VAL A 102 -2.16 12.61 4.93
C VAL A 102 -2.80 11.68 5.93
N ARG A 103 -1.97 11.01 6.71
CA ARG A 103 -2.38 10.23 7.85
C ARG A 103 -1.53 10.56 9.08
N MET A 104 -2.20 10.76 10.22
CA MET A 104 -1.54 11.10 11.47
C MET A 104 -2.10 10.30 12.64
N ASN A 105 -1.37 9.28 13.07
CA ASN A 105 -1.71 8.56 14.29
C ASN A 105 -1.30 9.34 15.56
N ALA A 106 -1.81 8.92 16.72
CA ALA A 106 -1.58 9.59 18.00
C ALA A 106 -0.09 9.77 18.33
N GLY A 107 0.75 8.77 18.09
CA GLY A 107 2.20 8.83 18.35
C GLY A 107 2.90 9.88 17.46
N SER A 108 2.52 9.95 16.19
CA SER A 108 3.04 10.94 15.25
C SER A 108 2.61 12.36 15.65
N PHE A 109 1.34 12.54 16.03
CA PHE A 109 0.84 13.81 16.54
C PHE A 109 1.60 14.29 17.77
N GLN A 110 1.81 13.42 18.77
CA GLN A 110 2.54 13.78 19.98
C GLN A 110 3.99 14.22 19.71
N ARG A 111 4.68 13.55 18.78
CA ARG A 111 6.04 13.95 18.37
C ARG A 111 6.04 15.32 17.68
N LYS A 112 5.12 15.54 16.73
CA LYS A 112 5.01 16.80 15.99
C LYS A 112 4.57 17.97 16.88
N ARG A 113 3.72 17.72 17.89
CA ARG A 113 3.28 18.71 18.86
C ARG A 113 4.45 19.32 19.65
N LYS A 114 5.49 18.54 19.96
CA LYS A 114 6.69 19.04 20.65
C LYS A 114 7.45 20.12 19.86
N VAL A 115 7.31 20.10 18.55
CA VAL A 115 7.94 21.06 17.62
C VAL A 115 6.89 21.77 16.75
N ARG A 116 5.74 22.09 17.36
CA ARG A 116 4.57 22.67 16.67
C ARG A 116 4.92 23.92 15.84
N ALA A 117 5.78 24.80 16.36
CA ALA A 117 6.17 26.01 15.64
C ALA A 117 6.81 25.73 14.27
N LEU A 118 7.65 24.68 14.20
CA LEU A 118 8.25 24.23 12.93
C LEU A 118 7.17 23.73 11.97
N TYR A 119 6.30 22.83 12.44
CA TYR A 119 5.24 22.25 11.57
C TYR A 119 4.23 23.30 11.13
N ARG A 120 3.87 24.26 11.99
CA ARG A 120 3.06 25.41 11.61
C ARG A 120 3.68 26.19 10.44
N THR A 121 4.98 26.45 10.50
CA THR A 121 5.70 27.17 9.44
C THR A 121 5.71 26.35 8.14
N VAL A 122 5.85 25.05 8.22
CA VAL A 122 5.85 24.16 7.05
C VAL A 122 4.45 24.04 6.44
N TYR A 123 3.44 23.73 7.27
CA TYR A 123 2.07 23.54 6.78
C TYR A 123 1.48 24.79 6.13
N ARG A 124 1.85 25.99 6.56
CA ARG A 124 1.41 27.26 5.94
C ARG A 124 1.78 27.42 4.46
N ASN A 125 2.72 26.63 3.97
CA ASN A 125 3.16 26.69 2.57
C ASN A 125 2.30 25.81 1.63
N PHE A 126 1.38 25.04 2.18
CA PHE A 126 0.44 24.26 1.35
C PHE A 126 -0.81 25.10 1.06
N VAL A 127 -1.30 25.04 -0.16
CA VAL A 127 -2.59 25.64 -0.57
C VAL A 127 -3.75 24.72 -0.21
N LEU A 128 -3.53 23.40 -0.30
CA LEU A 128 -4.52 22.37 0.00
C LEU A 128 -3.87 21.25 0.80
N ILE A 129 -4.60 20.75 1.80
CA ILE A 129 -4.22 19.56 2.57
C ILE A 129 -5.40 18.58 2.52
N SER A 130 -5.16 17.37 2.00
CA SER A 130 -6.12 16.27 1.92
C SER A 130 -5.76 15.18 2.95
N ALA A 131 -6.59 15.05 3.98
CA ALA A 131 -6.47 14.05 5.04
C ALA A 131 -7.22 12.76 4.68
N GLN A 132 -6.76 11.64 5.20
CA GLN A 132 -7.44 10.35 5.02
C GLN A 132 -8.68 10.22 5.91
N ASP A 133 -8.71 10.89 7.08
CA ASP A 133 -9.75 10.74 8.09
C ASP A 133 -9.90 11.99 8.97
N ASP A 134 -11.01 12.05 9.72
CA ASP A 134 -11.33 13.12 10.65
C ASP A 134 -10.29 13.28 11.76
N VAL A 135 -9.75 12.16 12.26
CA VAL A 135 -8.73 12.17 13.32
C VAL A 135 -7.48 12.91 12.85
N THR A 136 -7.08 12.65 11.62
CA THR A 136 -5.96 13.35 10.97
C THR A 136 -6.26 14.82 10.74
N ALA A 137 -7.45 15.17 10.25
CA ALA A 137 -7.86 16.55 10.01
C ALA A 137 -7.84 17.36 11.33
N VAL A 138 -8.40 16.81 12.40
CA VAL A 138 -8.35 17.41 13.76
C VAL A 138 -6.90 17.56 14.25
N ALA A 139 -6.05 16.57 14.04
CA ALA A 139 -4.66 16.63 14.44
C ALA A 139 -3.87 17.72 13.69
N LEU A 140 -4.11 17.88 12.39
CA LEU A 140 -3.53 18.94 11.55
C LEU A 140 -3.97 20.32 12.03
N THR A 141 -5.26 20.52 12.31
CA THR A 141 -5.79 21.79 12.86
C THR A 141 -5.13 22.13 14.20
N LYS A 142 -4.94 21.14 15.08
CA LYS A 142 -4.22 21.34 16.36
C LYS A 142 -2.72 21.66 16.19
N LEU A 143 -2.14 21.38 15.03
CA LEU A 143 -0.77 21.76 14.66
C LEU A 143 -0.71 23.11 13.93
N ASP A 144 -1.81 23.87 13.91
CA ASP A 144 -1.97 25.15 13.22
C ASP A 144 -1.83 25.09 11.69
N ALA A 145 -2.20 23.97 11.09
CA ALA A 145 -2.49 23.93 9.67
C ALA A 145 -3.78 24.74 9.44
N GLN A 146 -3.66 25.94 8.87
CA GLN A 146 -4.78 26.91 8.70
C GLN A 146 -5.32 26.92 7.26
N GLN A 147 -4.94 25.94 6.45
CA GLN A 147 -5.34 25.79 5.07
C GLN A 147 -6.71 25.10 4.98
N ASP A 148 -7.23 25.02 3.76
CA ASP A 148 -8.37 24.18 3.44
C ASP A 148 -7.97 22.70 3.70
N ILE A 149 -8.37 22.16 4.85
CA ILE A 149 -8.15 20.76 5.22
C ILE A 149 -9.40 20.00 4.79
N ARG A 150 -9.23 19.13 3.82
CA ARG A 150 -10.26 18.25 3.29
C ARG A 150 -10.10 16.84 3.83
N ILE A 151 -11.18 16.07 3.81
CA ILE A 151 -11.18 14.66 4.10
C ILE A 151 -11.61 13.94 2.83
N ASP A 152 -10.62 13.43 2.09
CA ASP A 152 -10.87 12.78 0.79
C ASP A 152 -10.64 11.25 0.86
N GLY A 153 -10.36 10.72 2.05
CA GLY A 153 -10.08 9.30 2.24
C GLY A 153 -8.66 8.88 1.85
N SER A 154 -8.43 7.57 1.84
CA SER A 154 -7.16 6.97 1.42
C SER A 154 -7.05 6.91 -0.09
N LEU A 155 -5.89 7.24 -0.65
CA LEU A 155 -5.61 7.05 -2.08
C LEU A 155 -5.16 5.62 -2.43
N LYS A 156 -4.98 4.75 -1.44
CA LYS A 156 -4.50 3.36 -1.65
C LYS A 156 -5.45 2.50 -2.47
N PRO A 157 -6.78 2.60 -2.31
CA PRO A 157 -7.74 1.87 -3.14
C PRO A 157 -7.59 2.13 -4.65
N HIS A 158 -7.06 3.30 -5.00
CA HIS A 158 -6.88 3.75 -6.38
C HIS A 158 -5.46 3.50 -6.93
N SER A 159 -4.60 2.85 -6.15
CA SER A 159 -3.31 2.40 -6.66
C SER A 159 -3.52 1.38 -7.78
N PRO A 160 -2.70 1.36 -8.83
CA PRO A 160 -2.76 0.28 -9.81
C PRO A 160 -2.64 -1.08 -9.13
N PRO A 161 -3.38 -2.10 -9.57
CA PRO A 161 -3.25 -3.44 -9.05
C PRO A 161 -1.81 -3.94 -9.21
N LEU A 162 -1.41 -4.84 -8.32
CA LEU A 162 -0.11 -5.50 -8.43
C LEU A 162 0.01 -6.23 -9.76
N CYS A 163 1.22 -6.26 -10.31
CA CYS A 163 1.44 -6.94 -11.57
C CYS A 163 1.29 -8.43 -11.46
N VAL A 164 0.61 -8.98 -12.45
CA VAL A 164 0.45 -10.41 -12.63
C VAL A 164 0.89 -10.74 -14.05
N THR A 165 1.91 -11.60 -14.18
CA THR A 165 2.31 -12.12 -15.48
C THR A 165 1.27 -13.14 -15.93
N ALA A 166 0.58 -12.86 -17.02
CA ALA A 166 -0.51 -13.72 -17.51
C ALA A 166 -0.04 -15.16 -17.79
N THR A 167 1.18 -15.32 -18.29
CA THR A 167 1.79 -16.62 -18.56
C THR A 167 2.01 -17.41 -17.28
N ASP A 168 2.59 -16.81 -16.23
CA ASP A 168 2.86 -17.48 -14.96
C ASP A 168 1.56 -17.85 -14.25
N LEU A 169 0.57 -16.95 -14.31
CA LEU A 169 -0.76 -17.20 -13.75
C LEU A 169 -1.45 -18.39 -14.44
N ALA A 170 -1.36 -18.48 -15.77
CA ALA A 170 -1.96 -19.58 -16.52
C ALA A 170 -1.30 -20.91 -16.17
N ILE A 171 0.03 -20.97 -16.13
CA ILE A 171 0.80 -22.18 -15.76
C ILE A 171 0.43 -22.64 -14.35
N LEU A 172 0.37 -21.72 -13.38
CA LEU A 172 0.05 -22.08 -11.99
C LEU A 172 -1.43 -22.47 -11.83
N ARG A 173 -2.36 -21.83 -12.53
CA ARG A 173 -3.77 -22.25 -12.52
C ARG A 173 -3.97 -23.66 -13.05
N ASP A 174 -3.23 -24.03 -14.09
CA ASP A 174 -3.27 -25.37 -14.66
C ASP A 174 -2.68 -26.40 -13.68
N SER A 175 -1.50 -26.13 -13.12
CA SER A 175 -0.85 -27.04 -12.16
C SER A 175 -1.60 -27.17 -10.83
N LEU A 176 -2.43 -26.20 -10.47
CA LEU A 176 -3.24 -26.17 -9.24
C LEU A 176 -4.72 -26.38 -9.51
N ALA A 177 -5.08 -26.92 -10.66
CA ALA A 177 -6.48 -27.18 -10.99
C ALA A 177 -7.15 -28.05 -9.93
N GLY A 178 -8.26 -27.55 -9.35
CA GLY A 178 -9.00 -28.21 -8.28
C GLY A 178 -8.53 -27.90 -6.86
N LYS A 179 -7.39 -27.22 -6.67
CA LYS A 179 -6.93 -26.79 -5.35
C LYS A 179 -7.71 -25.57 -4.82
N ALA A 180 -8.06 -25.60 -3.53
CA ALA A 180 -8.58 -24.45 -2.81
C ALA A 180 -7.41 -23.62 -2.25
N VAL A 181 -6.93 -22.66 -3.05
CA VAL A 181 -5.76 -21.83 -2.70
C VAL A 181 -6.17 -20.64 -1.85
N TRP A 182 -5.46 -20.40 -0.76
CA TRP A 182 -5.52 -19.18 0.04
C TRP A 182 -4.12 -18.71 0.40
N VAL A 183 -3.95 -17.43 0.75
CA VAL A 183 -2.64 -16.83 1.01
C VAL A 183 -2.58 -16.14 2.37
N ALA A 184 -1.50 -16.38 3.11
CA ALA A 184 -1.10 -15.59 4.26
C ALA A 184 0.00 -14.62 3.79
N ALA A 185 -0.37 -13.34 3.68
CA ALA A 185 0.35 -12.34 2.91
C ALA A 185 1.16 -11.39 3.79
N SER A 186 2.44 -11.21 3.52
CA SER A 186 3.35 -10.33 4.28
C SER A 186 3.39 -10.66 5.77
N CYS A 187 3.47 -11.95 6.11
CA CYS A 187 3.35 -12.47 7.45
C CYS A 187 4.57 -12.17 8.34
N HIS A 188 4.28 -11.96 9.62
CA HIS A 188 5.22 -11.98 10.73
C HIS A 188 5.06 -13.30 11.52
N PRO A 189 5.94 -13.66 12.47
CA PRO A 189 5.90 -14.95 13.15
C PRO A 189 4.54 -15.32 13.75
N GLU A 190 3.84 -14.35 14.33
CA GLU A 190 2.54 -14.54 14.95
C GLU A 190 1.46 -14.87 13.90
N ASP A 191 1.52 -14.21 12.74
CA ASP A 191 0.60 -14.46 11.62
C ASP A 191 0.91 -15.83 10.98
N GLU A 192 2.21 -16.21 10.88
CA GLU A 192 2.66 -17.50 10.36
C GLU A 192 2.11 -18.65 11.20
N ALA A 193 2.23 -18.55 12.54
CA ALA A 193 1.75 -19.57 13.48
C ALA A 193 0.25 -19.82 13.36
N ILE A 194 -0.55 -18.76 13.28
CA ILE A 194 -2.01 -18.88 13.18
C ILE A 194 -2.44 -19.41 11.82
N ALA A 195 -1.75 -19.01 10.74
CA ALA A 195 -2.01 -19.49 9.38
C ALA A 195 -1.71 -20.99 9.27
N LEU A 196 -0.61 -21.46 9.84
CA LEU A 196 -0.27 -22.90 9.85
C LEU A 196 -1.25 -23.72 10.70
N ALA A 197 -1.71 -23.18 11.82
CA ALA A 197 -2.75 -23.81 12.63
C ALA A 197 -4.07 -23.93 11.86
N ALA A 198 -4.46 -22.87 11.12
CA ALA A 198 -5.63 -22.88 10.25
C ALA A 198 -5.49 -23.88 9.11
N GLN A 199 -4.33 -23.96 8.45
CA GLN A 199 -4.08 -24.92 7.37
C GLN A 199 -4.23 -26.38 7.84
N ARG A 200 -3.69 -26.72 9.02
CA ARG A 200 -3.88 -28.07 9.60
C ARG A 200 -5.35 -28.42 9.83
N GLN A 201 -6.15 -27.45 10.25
CA GLN A 201 -7.59 -27.64 10.46
C GLN A 201 -8.34 -27.69 9.13
N LEU A 202 -7.98 -26.81 8.18
CA LEU A 202 -8.62 -26.72 6.87
C LEU A 202 -8.44 -28.00 6.05
N LEU A 203 -7.27 -28.63 6.07
CA LEU A 203 -7.00 -29.89 5.37
C LEU A 203 -7.91 -31.03 5.82
N ARG A 204 -8.45 -31.00 7.06
CA ARG A 204 -9.41 -31.98 7.53
C ARG A 204 -10.81 -31.79 6.92
N LYS A 205 -11.18 -30.57 6.56
CA LYS A 205 -12.48 -30.21 5.95
C LYS A 205 -12.38 -30.17 4.42
N VAL A 206 -11.25 -29.68 3.91
CA VAL A 206 -10.95 -29.47 2.48
C VAL A 206 -9.57 -30.06 2.18
N PRO A 207 -9.48 -31.37 1.83
CA PRO A 207 -8.19 -32.04 1.60
C PRO A 207 -7.33 -31.41 0.50
N ASP A 208 -7.97 -30.75 -0.47
CA ASP A 208 -7.29 -30.05 -1.57
C ASP A 208 -6.92 -28.60 -1.24
N ALA A 209 -6.99 -28.19 0.04
CA ALA A 209 -6.58 -26.85 0.43
C ALA A 209 -5.06 -26.67 0.34
N MET A 210 -4.63 -25.53 -0.18
CA MET A 210 -3.23 -25.12 -0.22
C MET A 210 -3.05 -23.73 0.36
N LEU A 211 -2.12 -23.60 1.30
CA LEU A 211 -1.66 -22.33 1.83
C LEU A 211 -0.45 -21.82 1.04
N VAL A 212 -0.54 -20.62 0.50
CA VAL A 212 0.63 -19.83 0.10
C VAL A 212 1.08 -18.99 1.30
N LEU A 213 2.23 -19.31 1.88
CA LEU A 213 2.79 -18.58 3.00
C LEU A 213 3.85 -17.60 2.51
N ALA A 214 3.53 -16.31 2.49
CA ALA A 214 4.41 -15.24 2.03
C ALA A 214 4.94 -14.40 3.20
N PRO A 215 6.15 -14.67 3.69
CA PRO A 215 6.72 -13.92 4.81
C PRO A 215 7.05 -12.48 4.42
N ARG A 216 6.88 -11.54 5.36
CA ARG A 216 7.25 -10.13 5.17
C ARG A 216 8.74 -9.96 4.83
N TYR A 217 9.55 -10.84 5.38
CA TYR A 217 11.00 -10.89 5.16
C TYR A 217 11.38 -12.24 4.55
N PRO A 218 11.63 -12.33 3.24
CA PRO A 218 11.97 -13.58 2.55
C PRO A 218 13.12 -14.36 3.19
N ARG A 219 14.08 -13.67 3.81
CA ARG A 219 15.21 -14.30 4.53
C ARG A 219 14.78 -15.25 5.65
N ARG A 220 13.51 -15.18 6.11
CA ARG A 220 12.96 -16.06 7.13
C ARG A 220 12.58 -17.44 6.60
N GLY A 221 12.56 -17.65 5.28
CA GLY A 221 12.17 -18.93 4.68
C GLY A 221 12.81 -20.16 5.35
N GLY A 222 14.09 -20.09 5.65
CA GLY A 222 14.80 -21.19 6.37
C GLY A 222 14.30 -21.45 7.80
N GLN A 223 13.84 -20.42 8.53
CA GLN A 223 13.27 -20.58 9.88
C GLN A 223 11.85 -21.17 9.81
N ILE A 224 11.06 -20.69 8.86
CA ILE A 224 9.68 -21.15 8.62
C ILE A 224 9.67 -22.66 8.33
N LEU A 225 10.65 -23.16 7.56
CA LEU A 225 10.73 -24.57 7.22
C LEU A 225 10.82 -25.51 8.44
N MET A 226 11.35 -25.04 9.57
CA MET A 226 11.39 -25.83 10.80
C MET A 226 10.01 -26.02 11.44
N GLU A 227 9.06 -25.13 11.12
CA GLU A 227 7.68 -25.16 11.65
C GLU A 227 6.71 -25.92 10.75
N LEU A 228 7.16 -26.33 9.54
CA LEU A 228 6.33 -26.95 8.51
C LEU A 228 6.30 -28.50 8.58
N SER A 229 6.79 -29.07 9.67
CA SER A 229 6.76 -30.53 9.86
C SER A 229 5.34 -31.10 9.72
N GLY A 230 5.21 -32.15 8.93
CA GLY A 230 3.93 -32.81 8.67
C GLY A 230 3.12 -32.27 7.51
N PHE A 231 3.63 -31.26 6.78
CA PHE A 231 3.05 -30.80 5.53
C PHE A 231 3.89 -31.24 4.31
N HIS A 232 3.22 -31.38 3.17
CA HIS A 232 3.87 -31.46 1.86
C HIS A 232 4.22 -30.02 1.41
N VAL A 233 5.52 -29.69 1.45
CA VAL A 233 6.03 -28.32 1.31
C VAL A 233 6.84 -28.13 0.03
N LYS A 234 6.62 -27.01 -0.65
CA LYS A 234 7.51 -26.49 -1.70
C LYS A 234 7.91 -25.05 -1.41
N VAL A 235 9.07 -24.63 -1.93
CA VAL A 235 9.72 -23.36 -1.57
C VAL A 235 10.16 -22.61 -2.81
N ARG A 236 9.71 -21.38 -2.96
CA ARG A 236 9.98 -20.54 -4.14
C ARG A 236 11.48 -20.25 -4.36
N SER A 237 12.23 -19.92 -3.31
CA SER A 237 13.66 -19.63 -3.40
C SER A 237 14.53 -20.84 -3.85
N ARG A 238 13.98 -22.04 -3.78
CA ARG A 238 14.61 -23.25 -4.31
C ARG A 238 14.31 -23.50 -5.79
N GLY A 239 13.57 -22.58 -6.43
CA GLY A 239 13.13 -22.74 -7.81
C GLY A 239 11.95 -23.68 -7.97
N GLU A 240 11.31 -24.10 -6.86
CA GLU A 240 10.16 -25.00 -6.88
C GLU A 240 8.88 -24.26 -7.25
N LEU A 241 7.94 -24.96 -7.89
CA LEU A 241 6.57 -24.52 -8.12
C LEU A 241 5.61 -25.42 -7.37
N PRO A 242 4.47 -24.90 -6.87
CA PRO A 242 3.47 -25.74 -6.23
C PRO A 242 2.79 -26.67 -7.24
N ASP A 243 2.35 -27.82 -6.79
CA ASP A 243 1.64 -28.85 -7.57
C ASP A 243 0.45 -29.43 -6.79
N ALA A 244 -0.16 -30.48 -7.34
CA ALA A 244 -1.34 -31.12 -6.76
C ALA A 244 -1.13 -31.64 -5.33
N ASP A 245 0.09 -32.09 -4.98
CA ASP A 245 0.39 -32.65 -3.66
C ASP A 245 0.79 -31.57 -2.64
N THR A 246 1.04 -30.32 -3.08
CA THR A 246 1.52 -29.25 -2.21
C THR A 246 0.42 -28.78 -1.25
N GLU A 247 0.68 -28.84 0.05
CA GLU A 247 -0.21 -28.36 1.11
C GLU A 247 0.18 -26.97 1.61
N VAL A 248 1.50 -26.68 1.65
CA VAL A 248 2.05 -25.36 1.98
C VAL A 248 3.11 -24.97 0.96
N PHE A 249 2.95 -23.84 0.34
CA PHE A 249 3.93 -23.24 -0.55
C PHE A 249 4.54 -22.01 0.10
N VAL A 250 5.85 -22.03 0.37
CA VAL A 250 6.57 -20.88 0.93
C VAL A 250 6.97 -19.95 -0.19
N ALA A 251 6.29 -18.80 -0.29
CA ALA A 251 6.53 -17.76 -1.29
C ALA A 251 7.55 -16.74 -0.75
N ASP A 252 8.79 -17.16 -0.57
CA ASP A 252 9.90 -16.35 -0.02
C ASP A 252 10.67 -15.56 -1.09
N SER A 253 9.94 -14.96 -2.01
CA SER A 253 10.45 -14.11 -3.08
C SER A 253 9.87 -12.70 -3.00
N PHE A 254 10.48 -11.76 -3.74
CA PHE A 254 9.97 -10.39 -3.87
C PHE A 254 9.16 -10.21 -5.16
N ALA A 255 8.24 -9.24 -5.15
CA ALA A 255 7.48 -8.76 -6.31
C ALA A 255 6.49 -9.78 -6.93
N GLU A 256 6.19 -10.90 -6.28
CA GLU A 256 5.25 -11.92 -6.77
C GLU A 256 3.89 -11.92 -6.04
N MET A 257 3.64 -11.00 -5.10
CA MET A 257 2.39 -10.96 -4.34
C MET A 257 1.14 -10.86 -5.21
N GLY A 258 1.21 -10.13 -6.33
CA GLY A 258 0.09 -10.04 -7.27
C GLY A 258 -0.32 -11.41 -7.82
N LEU A 259 0.64 -12.28 -8.11
CA LEU A 259 0.39 -13.62 -8.58
C LEU A 259 -0.33 -14.48 -7.52
N TRP A 260 0.14 -14.39 -6.28
CA TRP A 260 -0.44 -15.17 -5.17
C TRP A 260 -1.84 -14.69 -4.81
N TYR A 261 -2.13 -13.38 -4.83
CA TYR A 261 -3.49 -12.87 -4.68
C TYR A 261 -4.41 -13.33 -5.82
N ALA A 262 -3.94 -13.25 -7.08
CA ALA A 262 -4.74 -13.65 -8.24
C ALA A 262 -5.06 -15.15 -8.30
N LEU A 263 -4.28 -15.99 -7.60
CA LEU A 263 -4.51 -17.44 -7.48
C LEU A 263 -5.40 -17.79 -6.28
N SER A 264 -5.48 -16.93 -5.26
CA SER A 264 -6.09 -17.24 -3.97
C SER A 264 -7.54 -16.77 -3.89
N GLY A 265 -8.39 -17.56 -3.23
CA GLY A 265 -9.75 -17.15 -2.90
C GLY A 265 -9.79 -16.13 -1.77
N PHE A 266 -8.92 -16.31 -0.76
CA PHE A 266 -8.82 -15.47 0.42
C PHE A 266 -7.37 -15.17 0.78
N ALA A 267 -7.14 -14.01 1.37
CA ALA A 267 -5.86 -13.58 1.91
C ALA A 267 -6.00 -13.21 3.40
N LEU A 268 -5.20 -13.82 4.26
CA LEU A 268 -4.92 -13.31 5.60
C LEU A 268 -3.84 -12.22 5.46
N ILE A 269 -4.17 -10.99 5.80
CA ILE A 269 -3.19 -9.90 5.75
C ILE A 269 -2.36 -9.89 7.01
N GLY A 270 -1.05 -10.05 6.85
CA GLY A 270 -0.09 -10.14 7.95
C GLY A 270 0.12 -8.82 8.70
N GLY A 271 0.85 -8.92 9.82
CA GLY A 271 1.03 -7.82 10.77
C GLY A 271 -0.20 -7.54 11.61
N THR A 272 -1.30 -8.27 11.38
CA THR A 272 -2.58 -8.04 12.08
C THR A 272 -2.73 -8.87 13.35
N PHE A 273 -1.80 -9.76 13.65
CA PHE A 273 -1.68 -10.49 14.92
C PHE A 273 -0.44 -10.06 15.74
N SER A 274 0.31 -9.07 15.26
CA SER A 274 1.56 -8.62 15.88
C SER A 274 1.56 -7.12 16.18
N ASP A 275 2.59 -6.62 16.88
CA ASP A 275 2.80 -5.19 17.16
C ASP A 275 3.12 -4.35 15.91
N VAL A 276 3.14 -4.97 14.74
CA VAL A 276 3.30 -4.29 13.44
C VAL A 276 2.06 -3.51 13.06
N GLU A 277 0.88 -3.88 13.59
CA GLU A 277 -0.37 -3.13 13.40
C GLU A 277 -0.86 -3.10 11.94
N GLY A 278 -0.67 -4.21 11.22
CA GLY A 278 -1.29 -4.49 9.92
C GLY A 278 -0.56 -3.96 8.68
N HIS A 279 -0.83 -4.62 7.55
CA HIS A 279 -0.40 -4.27 6.21
C HIS A 279 -1.57 -3.83 5.32
N ASN A 280 -1.28 -3.45 4.06
CA ASN A 280 -2.24 -2.92 3.11
C ASN A 280 -3.27 -3.98 2.67
N PRO A 281 -4.58 -3.78 2.91
CA PRO A 281 -5.62 -4.74 2.51
C PRO A 281 -6.05 -4.61 1.04
N TRP A 282 -5.85 -3.43 0.43
CA TRP A 282 -6.39 -3.11 -0.89
C TRP A 282 -5.78 -3.92 -2.02
N GLU A 283 -4.52 -4.32 -1.89
CA GLU A 283 -3.79 -5.07 -2.92
C GLU A 283 -4.45 -6.43 -3.23
N ALA A 284 -4.98 -7.11 -2.22
CA ALA A 284 -5.70 -8.37 -2.37
C ALA A 284 -7.06 -8.16 -3.05
N LEU A 285 -7.84 -7.19 -2.56
CA LEU A 285 -9.17 -6.88 -3.10
C LEU A 285 -9.14 -6.45 -4.57
N GLN A 286 -8.10 -5.72 -4.98
CA GLN A 286 -7.89 -5.32 -6.37
C GLN A 286 -7.67 -6.48 -7.33
N LEU A 287 -7.37 -7.66 -6.81
CA LEU A 287 -7.16 -8.90 -7.56
C LEU A 287 -8.24 -9.96 -7.26
N ASP A 288 -9.43 -9.50 -6.83
CA ASP A 288 -10.59 -10.32 -6.48
C ASP A 288 -10.32 -11.38 -5.39
N CYS A 289 -9.34 -11.15 -4.53
CA CYS A 289 -9.01 -11.99 -3.38
C CYS A 289 -9.68 -11.41 -2.12
N GLY A 290 -10.52 -12.20 -1.44
CA GLY A 290 -11.19 -11.81 -0.19
C GLY A 290 -10.18 -11.56 0.93
N VAL A 291 -10.42 -10.57 1.79
CA VAL A 291 -9.50 -10.16 2.84
C VAL A 291 -9.95 -10.63 4.22
N MET A 292 -9.07 -11.35 4.90
CA MET A 292 -9.16 -11.64 6.33
C MET A 292 -8.09 -10.84 7.09
N HIS A 293 -8.39 -10.42 8.31
CA HIS A 293 -7.43 -9.69 9.15
C HIS A 293 -7.61 -10.00 10.63
N GLY A 294 -6.52 -9.96 11.38
CA GLY A 294 -6.53 -10.07 12.84
C GLY A 294 -6.98 -8.76 13.51
N PRO A 295 -6.97 -8.70 14.86
CA PRO A 295 -7.49 -7.56 15.62
C PRO A 295 -6.60 -6.31 15.61
N ARG A 296 -5.37 -6.39 15.09
CA ARG A 296 -4.36 -5.32 15.19
C ARG A 296 -4.11 -4.70 13.82
N TYR A 297 -4.77 -3.60 13.52
CA TYR A 297 -4.65 -2.90 12.23
C TYR A 297 -4.44 -1.38 12.38
N GLY A 298 -3.83 -0.97 13.49
CA GLY A 298 -3.59 0.43 13.81
C GLY A 298 -2.81 1.23 12.74
N ASN A 299 -2.03 0.56 11.87
CA ASN A 299 -1.39 1.22 10.73
C ASN A 299 -2.31 1.51 9.55
N PHE A 300 -3.51 0.92 9.52
CA PHE A 300 -4.50 1.04 8.46
C PHE A 300 -5.92 1.19 9.01
N THR A 301 -6.08 1.84 10.18
CA THR A 301 -7.36 1.93 10.88
C THR A 301 -8.49 2.39 9.98
N SER A 302 -8.35 3.56 9.34
CA SER A 302 -9.37 4.11 8.45
C SER A 302 -9.65 3.23 7.22
N ASP A 303 -8.63 2.53 6.73
CA ASP A 303 -8.79 1.61 5.60
C ASP A 303 -9.62 0.37 6.02
N TYR A 304 -9.25 -0.28 7.15
CA TYR A 304 -9.98 -1.46 7.64
C TYR A 304 -11.38 -1.10 8.16
N ASP A 305 -11.55 0.02 8.85
CA ASP A 305 -12.87 0.46 9.34
C ASP A 305 -13.84 0.66 8.16
N ALA A 306 -13.40 1.30 7.08
CA ALA A 306 -14.20 1.45 5.87
C ALA A 306 -14.52 0.11 5.19
N LEU A 307 -13.58 -0.84 5.17
CA LEU A 307 -13.81 -2.17 4.61
C LEU A 307 -14.76 -3.02 5.48
N ILE A 308 -14.68 -2.90 6.80
CA ILE A 308 -15.59 -3.57 7.74
C ILE A 308 -17.01 -3.02 7.57
N GLU A 309 -17.16 -1.70 7.53
CA GLU A 309 -18.45 -1.05 7.31
C GLU A 309 -19.10 -1.46 5.99
N ALA A 310 -18.30 -1.55 4.93
CA ALA A 310 -18.73 -2.02 3.61
C ALA A 310 -18.89 -3.55 3.51
N GLN A 311 -18.65 -4.31 4.56
CA GLN A 311 -18.63 -5.78 4.55
C GLN A 311 -17.68 -6.36 3.47
N ALA A 312 -16.56 -5.67 3.24
CA ALA A 312 -15.56 -6.01 2.24
C ALA A 312 -14.35 -6.80 2.78
N CYS A 313 -14.29 -7.01 4.10
CA CYS A 313 -13.27 -7.85 4.74
C CYS A 313 -13.86 -8.61 5.94
N PHE A 314 -13.11 -9.59 6.44
CA PHE A 314 -13.54 -10.51 7.47
C PHE A 314 -12.58 -10.46 8.66
N PRO A 315 -13.01 -9.98 9.85
CA PRO A 315 -12.22 -10.06 11.06
C PRO A 315 -12.11 -11.52 11.53
N VAL A 316 -10.91 -11.96 11.86
CA VAL A 316 -10.58 -13.29 12.35
C VAL A 316 -9.72 -13.16 13.62
N TYR A 317 -9.96 -13.98 14.62
CA TYR A 317 -9.28 -13.89 15.91
C TYR A 317 -8.45 -15.13 16.23
N ASN A 318 -8.72 -16.24 15.53
CA ASN A 318 -8.07 -17.52 15.72
C ASN A 318 -8.10 -18.36 14.43
N ALA A 319 -7.50 -19.55 14.47
CA ALA A 319 -7.43 -20.45 13.34
C ALA A 319 -8.81 -20.99 12.87
N GLU A 320 -9.76 -21.16 13.79
CA GLU A 320 -11.11 -21.62 13.47
C GLU A 320 -11.87 -20.58 12.67
N ASP A 321 -11.80 -19.30 13.03
CA ASP A 321 -12.42 -18.19 12.27
C ASP A 321 -11.91 -18.13 10.83
N ILE A 322 -10.61 -18.37 10.62
CA ILE A 322 -10.01 -18.43 9.27
C ILE A 322 -10.63 -19.56 8.47
N VAL A 323 -10.70 -20.77 9.07
CA VAL A 323 -11.28 -21.95 8.43
C VAL A 323 -12.74 -21.73 8.08
N ASP A 324 -13.52 -21.19 9.01
CA ASP A 324 -14.93 -20.93 8.79
C ASP A 324 -15.14 -19.85 7.71
N THR A 325 -14.34 -18.80 7.70
CA THR A 325 -14.38 -17.79 6.63
C THR A 325 -14.13 -18.42 5.26
N ILE A 326 -13.08 -19.22 5.12
CA ILE A 326 -12.72 -19.85 3.83
C ILE A 326 -13.82 -20.83 3.38
N THR A 327 -14.45 -21.56 4.30
CA THR A 327 -15.42 -22.60 3.95
C THR A 327 -16.85 -22.10 3.77
N THR A 328 -17.23 -20.96 4.37
CA THR A 328 -18.61 -20.48 4.39
C THR A 328 -18.86 -19.24 3.54
N GLN A 329 -17.84 -18.38 3.34
CA GLN A 329 -18.01 -17.10 2.66
C GLN A 329 -17.86 -17.24 1.13
N SER A 330 -18.98 -17.22 0.41
CA SER A 330 -19.00 -17.35 -1.06
C SER A 330 -18.70 -16.02 -1.80
N SER A 331 -19.11 -14.87 -1.24
CA SER A 331 -18.98 -13.55 -1.90
C SER A 331 -17.59 -12.93 -1.77
N ARG A 332 -16.72 -13.44 -0.89
CA ARG A 332 -15.38 -12.90 -0.59
C ARG A 332 -15.37 -11.41 -0.21
N GLY A 333 -16.53 -10.81 0.13
CA GLY A 333 -16.65 -9.38 0.42
C GLY A 333 -16.51 -8.45 -0.81
N LEU A 334 -16.44 -9.00 -2.03
CA LEU A 334 -16.12 -8.23 -3.23
C LEU A 334 -17.24 -7.26 -3.65
N ASP A 335 -18.49 -7.54 -3.30
CA ASP A 335 -19.60 -6.64 -3.61
C ASP A 335 -19.52 -5.37 -2.74
N GLY A 336 -19.23 -5.52 -1.46
CA GLY A 336 -18.96 -4.39 -0.56
C GLY A 336 -17.76 -3.57 -1.03
N TYR A 337 -16.67 -4.22 -1.43
CA TYR A 337 -15.49 -3.58 -2.00
C TYR A 337 -15.82 -2.76 -3.26
N ARG A 338 -16.58 -3.32 -4.21
CA ARG A 338 -16.95 -2.63 -5.45
C ARG A 338 -17.87 -1.43 -5.20
N HIS A 339 -18.74 -1.51 -4.19
CA HIS A 339 -19.55 -0.38 -3.75
C HIS A 339 -18.69 0.75 -3.18
N LEU A 340 -17.83 0.43 -2.21
CA LEU A 340 -16.92 1.37 -1.60
C LEU A 340 -15.98 2.04 -2.61
N GLN A 341 -15.47 1.28 -3.58
CA GLN A 341 -14.61 1.81 -4.64
C GLN A 341 -15.31 2.85 -5.52
N ARG A 342 -16.60 2.65 -5.83
CA ARG A 342 -17.39 3.63 -6.62
C ARG A 342 -17.54 4.95 -5.89
N ASP A 343 -17.81 4.91 -4.58
CA ASP A 343 -17.97 6.11 -3.77
C ASP A 343 -16.66 6.89 -3.64
N GLN A 344 -15.57 6.19 -3.44
CA GLN A 344 -14.23 6.79 -3.34
C GLN A 344 -13.73 7.37 -4.67
N ASN A 345 -14.14 6.82 -5.83
CA ASN A 345 -13.79 7.37 -7.14
C ASN A 345 -14.31 8.81 -7.33
N ALA A 346 -15.48 9.15 -6.80
CA ALA A 346 -16.02 10.51 -6.89
C ALA A 346 -15.15 11.51 -6.11
N ALA A 347 -14.74 11.16 -4.88
CA ALA A 347 -13.86 11.99 -4.06
C ALA A 347 -12.48 12.20 -4.71
N LEU A 348 -11.93 11.14 -5.31
CA LEU A 348 -10.66 11.22 -6.05
C LEU A 348 -10.75 12.15 -7.26
N SER A 349 -11.85 12.10 -8.01
CA SER A 349 -12.05 12.97 -9.17
C SER A 349 -12.13 14.44 -8.77
N ASP A 350 -12.88 14.79 -7.71
CA ASP A 350 -12.95 16.15 -7.17
C ASP A 350 -11.57 16.64 -6.69
N LEU A 351 -10.82 15.79 -5.99
CA LEU A 351 -9.44 16.12 -5.58
C LEU A 351 -8.55 16.38 -6.80
N ALA A 352 -8.61 15.54 -7.83
CA ALA A 352 -7.82 15.69 -9.04
C ALA A 352 -8.14 17.00 -9.79
N GLU A 353 -9.41 17.36 -9.94
CA GLU A 353 -9.85 18.62 -10.56
C GLU A 353 -9.31 19.84 -9.82
N ARG A 354 -9.36 19.81 -8.48
CA ARG A 354 -8.82 20.90 -7.64
C ARG A 354 -7.30 21.03 -7.80
N LEU A 355 -6.58 19.91 -7.81
CA LEU A 355 -5.13 19.92 -8.02
C LEU A 355 -4.75 20.49 -9.39
N VAL A 356 -5.49 20.14 -10.43
CA VAL A 356 -5.31 20.72 -11.78
C VAL A 356 -5.62 22.22 -11.76
N GLY A 357 -6.68 22.65 -11.07
CA GLY A 357 -7.04 24.06 -10.90
C GLY A 357 -5.98 24.91 -10.17
N MET A 358 -5.07 24.30 -9.42
CA MET A 358 -3.95 25.01 -8.77
C MET A 358 -2.84 25.40 -9.77
N ILE A 359 -2.80 24.79 -10.94
CA ILE A 359 -1.82 25.11 -11.98
C ILE A 359 -2.30 26.38 -12.67
N LYS A 360 -1.53 27.47 -12.50
CA LYS A 360 -1.85 28.76 -13.15
C LYS A 360 -1.79 28.59 -14.68
N PRO A 361 -2.73 29.22 -15.41
CA PRO A 361 -2.77 29.15 -16.88
C PRO A 361 -1.56 29.78 -17.56
#